data_b276120a56b50872f0761508501c330c
#
_entry.id   b276120a56b50872f0761508501c330c
#
_cell.length_a   1.000
_cell.length_b   1.000
_cell.length_c   1.000
_cell.angle_alpha   90.00
_cell.angle_beta   90.00
_cell.angle_gamma   90.00
#
_symmetry.space_group_name_H-M   'P 1'
#
loop_
_entity.id
_entity.type
_entity.pdbx_description
1 polymer ?
#
loop_
_entity_poly.entity_id
_entity_poly.type
_entity_poly.pdbx_seq_one_letter_code
_entity_poly.pdbx_strand_id
1 'polypeptide(L)'
;MTTHAPGTTLARFIGGLLLITMSCGVQANANIERGAEIYTANCATCHGPDGWPDPDSPLVKGLGVVPADFSDALFNSREGEGEWTLVVTHGGAALDFSEVMPAFGETLSEQDIVDVLGYIKTLGGEHDYPDGALNLFLPIRTKKAFPEDEWVWKQRYTDQEGDNAWKNTLEYEFR
;
A
#
# COMPACT_ATOMS: atom_id res chain seq x y z
N MET A 1 21.47 -13.02 82.14
CA MET A 1 20.19 -13.26 81.37
C MET A 1 19.96 -12.07 80.54
N THR A 2 20.39 -12.14 79.27
CA THR A 2 20.22 -11.06 78.27
C THR A 2 19.34 -11.58 77.17
N THR A 3 18.20 -10.99 77.06
CA THR A 3 17.21 -11.30 76.02
C THR A 3 17.43 -10.44 74.78
N HIS A 4 17.76 -11.08 73.66
CA HIS A 4 17.82 -10.44 72.36
C HIS A 4 16.44 -10.42 71.75
N ALA A 5 16.01 -9.23 71.27
CA ALA A 5 14.85 -9.04 70.44
C ALA A 5 15.24 -9.14 68.95
N PRO A 6 14.39 -9.76 68.10
CA PRO A 6 14.67 -9.83 66.66
C PRO A 6 14.21 -8.55 65.94
N GLY A 7 15.16 -7.98 65.13
CA GLY A 7 14.87 -6.84 64.26
C GLY A 7 14.04 -7.26 63.04
N THR A 8 12.90 -6.58 62.86
CA THR A 8 12.06 -6.69 61.68
C THR A 8 12.61 -5.83 60.53
N THR A 9 13.09 -6.49 59.48
CA THR A 9 13.54 -5.83 58.25
C THR A 9 12.33 -5.53 57.37
N LEU A 10 12.01 -4.27 57.24
CA LEU A 10 10.93 -3.78 56.39
C LEU A 10 11.40 -3.74 54.93
N ALA A 11 10.98 -4.71 54.09
CA ALA A 11 11.27 -4.72 52.66
C ALA A 11 10.40 -3.67 51.97
N ARG A 12 11.04 -2.61 51.47
CA ARG A 12 10.40 -1.60 50.63
C ARG A 12 10.24 -2.15 49.21
N PHE A 13 9.01 -2.55 48.84
CA PHE A 13 8.64 -2.80 47.46
C PHE A 13 8.46 -1.46 46.73
N ILE A 14 9.43 -1.09 45.90
CA ILE A 14 9.31 0.00 44.96
C ILE A 14 8.56 -0.56 43.76
N GLY A 15 7.25 -0.33 43.77
CA GLY A 15 6.39 -0.62 42.61
C GLY A 15 6.72 0.34 41.47
N GLY A 16 7.47 -0.10 40.49
CA GLY A 16 7.70 0.63 39.25
C GLY A 16 6.37 0.67 38.43
N LEU A 17 5.74 1.82 38.39
CA LEU A 17 4.61 2.10 37.54
C LEU A 17 5.10 2.20 36.08
N LEU A 18 4.94 1.13 35.31
CA LEU A 18 5.25 1.10 33.89
C LEU A 18 4.18 1.89 33.13
N LEU A 19 4.48 3.15 32.81
CA LEU A 19 3.66 3.97 31.92
C LEU A 19 3.78 3.42 30.49
N ILE A 20 2.82 2.59 30.10
CA ILE A 20 2.65 2.20 28.70
C ILE A 20 2.05 3.42 27.98
N THR A 21 2.87 4.19 27.29
CA THR A 21 2.41 5.21 26.38
C THR A 21 1.83 4.50 25.16
N MET A 22 0.51 4.38 25.10
CA MET A 22 -0.20 4.02 23.88
C MET A 22 0.02 5.14 22.88
N SER A 23 0.95 4.94 21.95
CA SER A 23 1.07 5.78 20.76
C SER A 23 -0.20 5.54 19.92
N CYS A 24 -1.16 6.45 20.06
CA CYS A 24 -2.29 6.51 19.15
C CYS A 24 -1.71 6.93 17.79
N GLY A 25 -1.59 5.98 16.86
CA GLY A 25 -1.22 6.28 15.48
C GLY A 25 -2.27 7.24 14.92
N VAL A 26 -1.91 8.49 14.74
CA VAL A 26 -2.73 9.45 13.99
C VAL A 26 -2.67 8.96 12.54
N GLN A 27 -3.75 8.42 12.04
CA GLN A 27 -3.89 8.23 10.60
C GLN A 27 -3.92 9.62 9.97
N ALA A 28 -2.91 9.92 9.17
CA ALA A 28 -2.84 11.16 8.43
C ALA A 28 -3.97 11.15 7.39
N ASN A 29 -4.92 12.08 7.53
CA ASN A 29 -5.92 12.33 6.49
C ASN A 29 -5.24 13.11 5.37
N ALA A 30 -5.48 12.72 4.11
CA ALA A 30 -4.97 13.41 2.95
C ALA A 30 -5.58 14.83 2.85
N ASN A 31 -4.72 15.84 2.66
CA ASN A 31 -5.12 17.17 2.27
C ASN A 31 -5.13 17.27 0.74
N ILE A 32 -6.32 17.21 0.14
CA ILE A 32 -6.49 17.18 -1.31
C ILE A 32 -6.00 18.43 -2.00
N GLU A 33 -6.18 19.62 -1.39
CA GLU A 33 -5.71 20.89 -1.95
C GLU A 33 -4.17 20.93 -1.99
N ARG A 34 -3.52 20.52 -0.90
CA ARG A 34 -2.07 20.39 -0.87
C ARG A 34 -1.58 19.32 -1.87
N GLY A 35 -2.28 18.23 -1.98
CA GLY A 35 -2.01 17.16 -2.96
C GLY A 35 -2.07 17.68 -4.39
N ALA A 36 -3.05 18.52 -4.73
CA ALA A 36 -3.17 19.14 -6.05
C ALA A 36 -1.99 20.05 -6.38
N GLU A 37 -1.50 20.83 -5.41
CA GLU A 37 -0.31 21.67 -5.58
C GLU A 37 0.93 20.81 -5.87
N ILE A 38 1.14 19.74 -5.07
CA ILE A 38 2.27 18.84 -5.22
C ILE A 38 2.19 18.13 -6.58
N TYR A 39 1.01 17.64 -6.97
CA TYR A 39 0.77 16.99 -8.25
C TYR A 39 1.14 17.91 -9.41
N THR A 40 0.64 19.13 -9.39
CA THR A 40 0.90 20.13 -10.43
C THR A 40 2.39 20.42 -10.58
N ALA A 41 3.11 20.51 -9.46
CA ALA A 41 4.52 20.83 -9.44
C ALA A 41 5.43 19.68 -9.88
N ASN A 42 5.06 18.42 -9.57
CA ASN A 42 5.97 17.29 -9.68
C ASN A 42 5.50 16.18 -10.62
N CYS A 43 4.20 16.01 -10.83
CA CYS A 43 3.63 14.84 -11.51
C CYS A 43 2.99 15.19 -12.87
N ALA A 44 2.29 16.33 -12.95
CA ALA A 44 1.46 16.71 -14.08
C ALA A 44 2.22 16.80 -15.41
N THR A 45 3.53 17.08 -15.37
CA THR A 45 4.35 17.17 -16.58
C THR A 45 4.37 15.85 -17.36
N CYS A 46 4.40 14.71 -16.65
CA CYS A 46 4.44 13.39 -17.26
C CYS A 46 3.05 12.72 -17.30
N HIS A 47 2.27 12.88 -16.22
CA HIS A 47 0.98 12.22 -16.05
C HIS A 47 -0.22 13.03 -16.57
N GLY A 48 0.03 14.23 -17.12
CA GLY A 48 -1.05 15.14 -17.53
C GLY A 48 -1.63 15.94 -16.38
N PRO A 49 -2.19 17.13 -16.64
CA PRO A 49 -2.75 18.01 -15.60
C PRO A 49 -4.02 17.45 -14.95
N ASP A 50 -4.71 16.58 -15.64
CA ASP A 50 -5.97 15.91 -15.26
C ASP A 50 -5.79 14.40 -15.03
N GLY A 51 -4.55 13.92 -15.00
CA GLY A 51 -4.23 12.51 -14.81
C GLY A 51 -4.14 11.70 -16.08
N TRP A 52 -4.41 12.32 -17.24
CA TRP A 52 -4.30 11.65 -18.54
C TRP A 52 -2.99 12.00 -19.25
N PRO A 53 -2.06 11.04 -19.36
CA PRO A 53 -0.81 11.25 -20.08
C PRO A 53 -1.07 11.13 -21.58
N ASP A 54 -1.13 12.27 -22.27
CA ASP A 54 -1.35 12.26 -23.74
C ASP A 54 -0.23 11.46 -24.45
N PRO A 55 -0.54 10.26 -24.98
CA PRO A 55 0.47 9.40 -25.62
C PRO A 55 1.01 9.99 -26.91
N ASP A 56 0.34 10.98 -27.48
CA ASP A 56 0.71 11.65 -28.71
C ASP A 56 1.59 12.89 -28.46
N SER A 57 1.69 13.34 -27.22
CA SER A 57 2.54 14.46 -26.88
C SER A 57 4.04 14.17 -27.17
N PRO A 58 4.82 15.17 -27.62
CA PRO A 58 6.24 15.00 -27.85
C PRO A 58 7.01 14.56 -26.59
N LEU A 59 6.55 14.97 -25.42
CA LEU A 59 7.15 14.60 -24.14
C LEU A 59 7.00 13.10 -23.90
N VAL A 60 5.74 12.59 -23.88
CA VAL A 60 5.47 11.18 -23.61
C VAL A 60 6.13 10.27 -24.64
N LYS A 61 6.12 10.65 -25.93
CA LYS A 61 6.88 9.95 -26.98
C LYS A 61 8.37 9.92 -26.70
N GLY A 62 8.92 10.99 -26.15
CA GLY A 62 10.33 11.08 -25.76
C GLY A 62 10.72 10.21 -24.57
N LEU A 63 9.78 9.89 -23.68
CA LEU A 63 10.00 9.00 -22.54
C LEU A 63 10.18 7.54 -22.95
N GLY A 64 9.67 7.14 -24.11
CA GLY A 64 9.67 5.74 -24.57
C GLY A 64 8.72 4.81 -23.78
N VAL A 65 7.94 5.36 -22.87
CA VAL A 65 6.93 4.69 -22.06
C VAL A 65 5.79 5.65 -21.81
N VAL A 66 4.56 5.15 -21.83
CA VAL A 66 3.38 5.95 -21.44
C VAL A 66 3.23 5.88 -19.93
N PRO A 67 3.24 7.02 -19.21
CA PRO A 67 2.98 7.04 -17.78
C PRO A 67 1.60 6.49 -17.43
N ALA A 68 1.38 6.14 -16.16
CA ALA A 68 0.09 5.67 -15.68
C ALA A 68 -1.02 6.72 -15.92
N ASP A 69 -2.18 6.26 -16.41
CA ASP A 69 -3.37 7.06 -16.61
C ASP A 69 -4.22 7.06 -15.34
N PHE A 70 -4.15 8.16 -14.59
CA PHE A 70 -4.91 8.31 -13.33
C PHE A 70 -6.36 8.73 -13.58
N SER A 71 -6.69 9.15 -14.79
CA SER A 71 -8.07 9.47 -15.18
C SER A 71 -8.90 8.22 -15.51
N ASP A 72 -8.24 7.08 -15.78
CA ASP A 72 -8.93 5.80 -15.92
C ASP A 72 -9.48 5.35 -14.56
N ALA A 73 -10.79 5.45 -14.38
CA ALA A 73 -11.48 5.09 -13.16
C ALA A 73 -11.24 3.65 -12.72
N LEU A 74 -11.15 2.71 -13.65
CA LEU A 74 -10.89 1.30 -13.34
C LEU A 74 -9.46 1.10 -12.84
N PHE A 75 -8.47 1.69 -13.49
CA PHE A 75 -7.08 1.65 -13.04
C PHE A 75 -6.94 2.32 -11.68
N ASN A 76 -7.45 3.55 -11.55
CA ASN A 76 -7.34 4.36 -10.34
C ASN A 76 -7.97 3.66 -9.11
N SER A 77 -9.15 3.03 -9.27
CA SER A 77 -9.83 2.34 -8.17
C SER A 77 -9.17 1.02 -7.74
N ARG A 78 -8.47 0.34 -8.64
CA ARG A 78 -7.91 -1.00 -8.39
C ARG A 78 -6.65 -0.99 -7.53
N GLU A 79 -5.85 0.04 -7.66
CA GLU A 79 -4.53 0.10 -7.04
C GLU A 79 -4.62 0.58 -5.59
N GLY A 80 -3.95 -0.13 -4.69
CA GLY A 80 -3.90 0.22 -3.28
C GLY A 80 -2.97 1.42 -3.01
N GLU A 81 -3.34 2.25 -2.02
CA GLU A 81 -2.52 3.41 -1.63
C GLU A 81 -1.10 3.01 -1.19
N GLY A 82 -0.95 1.85 -0.56
CA GLY A 82 0.35 1.35 -0.10
C GLY A 82 1.31 1.08 -1.26
N GLU A 83 0.82 0.53 -2.37
CA GLU A 83 1.64 0.26 -3.56
C GLU A 83 2.06 1.57 -4.23
N TRP A 84 1.15 2.52 -4.36
CA TRP A 84 1.46 3.83 -4.90
C TRP A 84 2.43 4.63 -4.01
N THR A 85 2.30 4.50 -2.68
CA THR A 85 3.26 5.08 -1.73
C THR A 85 4.68 4.58 -2.02
N LEU A 86 4.85 3.27 -2.26
CA LEU A 86 6.15 2.70 -2.59
C LEU A 86 6.71 3.26 -3.91
N VAL A 87 5.86 3.34 -4.95
CA VAL A 87 6.27 3.88 -6.27
C VAL A 87 6.70 5.33 -6.16
N VAL A 88 5.92 6.17 -5.47
CA VAL A 88 6.25 7.59 -5.30
C VAL A 88 7.51 7.76 -4.45
N THR A 89 7.66 6.97 -3.38
CA THR A 89 8.80 7.07 -2.47
C THR A 89 10.11 6.64 -3.15
N HIS A 90 10.10 5.51 -3.84
CA HIS A 90 11.31 4.84 -4.32
C HIS A 90 11.56 4.99 -5.81
N GLY A 91 10.59 5.49 -6.57
CA GLY A 91 10.65 5.56 -8.03
C GLY A 91 10.37 4.23 -8.72
N GLY A 92 10.14 4.29 -10.02
CA GLY A 92 9.79 3.12 -10.82
C GLY A 92 10.91 2.08 -10.92
N ALA A 93 12.15 2.52 -11.04
CA ALA A 93 13.31 1.62 -11.16
C ALA A 93 13.49 0.69 -9.95
N ALA A 94 13.18 1.16 -8.73
CA ALA A 94 13.32 0.37 -7.51
C ALA A 94 12.31 -0.79 -7.41
N LEU A 95 11.25 -0.74 -8.24
CA LEU A 95 10.16 -1.71 -8.26
C LEU A 95 10.06 -2.47 -9.60
N ASP A 96 11.15 -2.48 -10.36
CA ASP A 96 11.23 -3.11 -11.69
C ASP A 96 10.21 -2.56 -12.72
N PHE A 97 9.75 -1.32 -12.51
CA PHE A 97 8.94 -0.57 -13.48
C PHE A 97 9.83 0.23 -14.43
N SER A 98 9.41 1.43 -14.81
CA SER A 98 10.20 2.30 -15.69
C SER A 98 11.22 3.12 -14.91
N GLU A 99 12.45 3.23 -15.40
CA GLU A 99 13.48 4.13 -14.87
C GLU A 99 13.12 5.62 -15.02
N VAL A 100 12.07 5.92 -15.79
CA VAL A 100 11.64 7.30 -16.07
C VAL A 100 10.93 7.93 -14.88
N MET A 101 10.20 7.13 -14.06
CA MET A 101 9.52 7.62 -12.86
C MET A 101 10.56 7.85 -11.75
N PRO A 102 10.82 9.12 -11.34
CA PRO A 102 11.80 9.40 -10.29
C PRO A 102 11.30 9.05 -8.89
N ALA A 103 12.23 8.89 -7.96
CA ALA A 103 11.93 8.76 -6.54
C ALA A 103 11.71 10.13 -5.90
N PHE A 104 10.69 10.26 -5.06
CA PHE A 104 10.36 11.50 -4.36
C PHE A 104 10.56 11.43 -2.83
N GLY A 105 10.94 10.27 -2.28
CA GLY A 105 11.05 10.08 -0.84
C GLY A 105 12.07 10.97 -0.14
N GLU A 106 13.06 11.55 -0.86
CA GLU A 106 14.00 12.51 -0.30
C GLU A 106 13.53 13.97 -0.43
N THR A 107 12.53 14.24 -1.28
CA THR A 107 12.06 15.59 -1.60
C THR A 107 10.68 15.91 -1.04
N LEU A 108 9.83 14.90 -0.88
CA LEU A 108 8.50 14.99 -0.30
C LEU A 108 8.50 14.34 1.08
N SER A 109 7.82 14.98 2.03
CA SER A 109 7.56 14.35 3.33
C SER A 109 6.56 13.20 3.18
N GLU A 110 6.49 12.30 4.17
CA GLU A 110 5.48 11.23 4.21
C GLU A 110 4.05 11.80 4.09
N GLN A 111 3.78 12.96 4.72
CA GLN A 111 2.48 13.61 4.61
C GLN A 111 2.23 14.18 3.21
N ASP A 112 3.24 14.78 2.56
CA ASP A 112 3.10 15.25 1.17
C ASP A 112 2.80 14.10 0.21
N ILE A 113 3.37 12.91 0.46
CA ILE A 113 3.06 11.70 -0.33
C ILE A 113 1.61 11.26 -0.09
N VAL A 114 1.14 11.23 1.15
CA VAL A 114 -0.27 10.94 1.46
C VAL A 114 -1.20 11.94 0.78
N ASP A 115 -0.87 13.24 0.82
CA ASP A 115 -1.69 14.29 0.24
C ASP A 115 -1.77 14.18 -1.28
N VAL A 116 -0.64 13.96 -1.97
CA VAL A 116 -0.64 13.83 -3.43
C VAL A 116 -1.34 12.55 -3.88
N LEU A 117 -1.20 11.44 -3.16
CA LEU A 117 -1.92 10.21 -3.48
C LEU A 117 -3.43 10.37 -3.28
N GLY A 118 -3.85 11.04 -2.21
CA GLY A 118 -5.24 11.40 -1.99
C GLY A 118 -5.82 12.22 -3.16
N TYR A 119 -5.07 13.22 -3.65
CA TYR A 119 -5.48 13.98 -4.82
C TYR A 119 -5.55 13.10 -6.09
N ILE A 120 -4.55 12.28 -6.36
CA ILE A 120 -4.52 11.38 -7.53
C ILE A 120 -5.75 10.47 -7.52
N LYS A 121 -6.19 9.98 -6.35
CA LYS A 121 -7.43 9.19 -6.25
C LYS A 121 -8.68 9.93 -6.70
N THR A 122 -8.70 11.25 -6.60
CA THR A 122 -9.83 12.05 -7.09
C THR A 122 -9.87 12.19 -8.62
N LEU A 123 -8.75 11.96 -9.30
CA LEU A 123 -8.66 12.12 -10.76
C LEU A 123 -9.43 11.05 -11.54
N GLY A 124 -9.65 9.86 -10.95
CA GLY A 124 -10.49 8.82 -11.53
C GLY A 124 -11.98 9.15 -11.60
N GLY A 125 -12.41 10.27 -10.99
CA GLY A 125 -13.82 10.70 -11.00
C GLY A 125 -14.74 9.78 -10.20
N GLU A 126 -16.07 9.97 -10.41
CA GLU A 126 -17.08 9.10 -9.83
C GLU A 126 -17.15 7.77 -10.61
N HIS A 127 -17.16 6.65 -9.90
CA HIS A 127 -17.24 5.33 -10.52
C HIS A 127 -17.98 4.33 -9.62
N ASP A 128 -18.51 3.29 -10.23
CA ASP A 128 -19.22 2.19 -9.54
C ASP A 128 -18.26 1.07 -9.07
N TYR A 129 -16.96 1.24 -9.24
CA TYR A 129 -15.95 0.26 -8.82
C TYR A 129 -15.62 0.45 -7.35
N PRO A 130 -15.43 -0.64 -6.60
CA PRO A 130 -14.91 -0.54 -5.24
C PRO A 130 -13.44 -0.06 -5.27
N ASP A 131 -13.05 0.75 -4.31
CA ASP A 131 -11.67 1.16 -4.15
C ASP A 131 -10.76 -0.03 -3.89
N GLY A 132 -9.53 0.01 -4.46
CA GLY A 132 -8.56 -1.08 -4.37
C GLY A 132 -8.09 -1.41 -2.95
N ALA A 133 -8.15 -0.46 -2.04
CA ALA A 133 -7.91 -0.67 -0.62
C ALA A 133 -9.11 -1.31 0.08
N LEU A 134 -9.61 -2.42 -0.46
CA LEU A 134 -10.66 -3.21 0.17
C LEU A 134 -10.11 -3.80 1.48
N ASN A 135 -10.42 -3.15 2.59
CA ASN A 135 -10.15 -3.64 3.95
C ASN A 135 -11.04 -4.85 4.26
N LEU A 136 -10.86 -5.92 3.50
CA LEU A 136 -11.60 -7.16 3.71
C LEU A 136 -10.95 -7.91 4.86
N PHE A 137 -11.78 -8.28 5.83
CA PHE A 137 -11.37 -9.08 6.99
C PHE A 137 -10.78 -10.45 6.60
N LEU A 138 -11.09 -10.95 5.41
CA LEU A 138 -10.53 -12.16 4.84
C LEU A 138 -9.78 -11.81 3.56
N PRO A 139 -8.53 -12.28 3.37
CA PRO A 139 -7.83 -12.08 2.12
C PRO A 139 -8.60 -12.75 0.99
N ILE A 140 -9.18 -11.96 0.09
CA ILE A 140 -9.61 -12.49 -1.20
C ILE A 140 -8.35 -12.84 -1.96
N ARG A 141 -8.13 -14.12 -2.23
CA ARG A 141 -7.07 -14.53 -3.13
C ARG A 141 -7.42 -14.08 -4.54
N THR A 142 -6.93 -12.94 -4.93
CA THR A 142 -6.81 -12.59 -6.34
C THR A 142 -5.58 -13.30 -6.91
N LYS A 143 -5.59 -13.66 -8.19
CA LYS A 143 -4.35 -14.05 -8.86
C LYS A 143 -3.44 -12.84 -8.82
N LYS A 144 -2.32 -12.98 -8.14
CA LYS A 144 -1.35 -11.90 -8.01
C LYS A 144 -0.79 -11.55 -9.38
N ALA A 145 -0.66 -10.25 -9.65
CA ALA A 145 -0.04 -9.76 -10.88
C ALA A 145 1.48 -10.00 -10.91
N PHE A 146 2.09 -10.28 -9.75
CA PHE A 146 3.53 -10.49 -9.61
C PHE A 146 3.82 -11.93 -9.17
N PRO A 147 4.84 -12.59 -9.74
CA PRO A 147 5.29 -13.88 -9.28
C PRO A 147 5.89 -13.75 -7.88
N GLU A 148 5.43 -14.56 -6.98
CA GLU A 148 5.98 -14.69 -5.63
C GLU A 148 6.40 -16.14 -5.40
N ASP A 149 7.40 -16.32 -4.52
CA ASP A 149 7.76 -17.65 -4.06
C ASP A 149 6.64 -18.16 -3.15
N GLU A 150 5.73 -18.96 -3.70
CA GLU A 150 4.60 -19.47 -2.94
C GLU A 150 4.28 -20.94 -3.23
N TRP A 151 3.76 -21.57 -2.18
CA TRP A 151 3.15 -22.90 -2.30
C TRP A 151 1.64 -22.74 -2.35
N VAL A 152 1.00 -23.20 -3.42
CA VAL A 152 -0.45 -23.16 -3.59
C VAL A 152 -1.02 -24.57 -3.55
N TRP A 153 -1.85 -24.85 -2.55
CA TRP A 153 -2.63 -26.06 -2.51
C TRP A 153 -4.05 -25.78 -2.99
N LYS A 154 -4.39 -26.32 -4.18
CA LYS A 154 -5.72 -26.21 -4.77
C LYS A 154 -6.49 -27.50 -4.51
N GLN A 155 -7.67 -27.38 -3.91
CA GLN A 155 -8.59 -28.48 -3.73
C GLN A 155 -9.87 -28.19 -4.53
N ARG A 156 -10.24 -29.14 -5.39
CA ARG A 156 -11.47 -29.06 -6.19
C ARG A 156 -12.32 -30.28 -5.90
N TYR A 157 -13.56 -30.05 -5.52
CA TYR A 157 -14.60 -31.04 -5.47
C TYR A 157 -15.49 -30.91 -6.70
N THR A 158 -15.75 -32.02 -7.37
CA THR A 158 -16.67 -32.10 -8.51
C THR A 158 -17.78 -33.06 -8.13
N ASP A 159 -19.00 -32.55 -8.11
CA ASP A 159 -20.24 -33.31 -7.90
C ASP A 159 -20.88 -33.52 -9.27
N GLN A 160 -20.93 -34.74 -9.73
CA GLN A 160 -21.58 -35.15 -10.98
C GLN A 160 -22.51 -36.29 -10.70
N GLU A 161 -23.63 -36.38 -11.42
CA GLU A 161 -24.57 -37.49 -11.28
C GLU A 161 -23.83 -38.82 -11.53
N GLY A 162 -23.55 -39.51 -10.41
CA GLY A 162 -22.96 -40.86 -10.42
C GLY A 162 -21.46 -40.96 -10.10
N ASP A 163 -20.74 -39.84 -10.01
CA ASP A 163 -19.29 -39.90 -9.69
C ASP A 163 -18.83 -38.58 -9.02
N ASN A 164 -18.44 -38.68 -7.74
CA ASN A 164 -17.92 -37.55 -6.98
C ASN A 164 -16.40 -37.66 -6.89
N ALA A 165 -15.68 -36.63 -7.34
CA ALA A 165 -14.24 -36.61 -7.36
C ALA A 165 -13.63 -35.44 -6.60
N TRP A 166 -12.57 -35.76 -5.84
CA TRP A 166 -11.69 -34.75 -5.23
C TRP A 166 -10.39 -34.68 -6.03
N LYS A 167 -10.05 -33.49 -6.48
CA LYS A 167 -8.73 -33.21 -7.08
C LYS A 167 -7.94 -32.28 -6.17
N ASN A 168 -6.78 -32.75 -5.75
CA ASN A 168 -5.80 -31.96 -5.01
C ASN A 168 -4.63 -31.65 -5.93
N THR A 169 -4.22 -30.39 -5.99
CA THR A 169 -3.06 -29.94 -6.77
C THR A 169 -2.19 -29.07 -5.86
N LEU A 170 -0.91 -29.41 -5.75
CA LEU A 170 0.09 -28.60 -5.10
C LEU A 170 0.92 -27.92 -6.19
N GLU A 171 0.93 -26.62 -6.20
CA GLU A 171 1.73 -25.81 -7.12
C GLU A 171 2.78 -25.05 -6.31
N TYR A 172 3.97 -24.97 -6.84
CA TYR A 172 5.02 -24.12 -6.32
C TYR A 172 5.41 -23.12 -7.41
N GLU A 173 5.27 -21.83 -7.11
CA GLU A 173 5.72 -20.75 -7.98
C GLU A 173 7.00 -20.18 -7.40
N PHE A 174 8.01 -19.98 -8.24
CA PHE A 174 9.28 -19.38 -7.88
C PHE A 174 9.71 -18.39 -8.95
N ARG A 175 10.46 -17.37 -8.53
CA ARG A 175 11.08 -16.39 -9.44
C ARG A 175 12.24 -17.00 -10.21
#